data_9ef0d6a46b7f53855a0003dd016db227
#
_entry.id   9ef0d6a46b7f53855a0003dd016db227
#
_cell.length_a   1.000
_cell.length_b   1.000
_cell.length_c   1.000
_cell.angle_alpha   90.00
_cell.angle_beta   90.00
_cell.angle_gamma   90.00
#
_symmetry.space_group_name_H-M   'P 1'
#
loop_
_entity.id
_entity.type
_entity.pdbx_description
1 polymer ?
#
loop_
_entity_poly.entity_id
_entity_poly.type
_entity_poly.pdbx_seq_one_letter_code
_entity_poly.pdbx_strand_id
1 'polypeptide(L)'
;MKVKVMHGTPFLLLAALAATGIALAANPILPLWEYIPDGEPYVFDDPDNPGKKRVYLYGSHDTSRNAYCGYDYTLWSAPLENPSRWRCDGVIFRSVNDANGRPLTKSGKGDLLWDPDAQVVTEKDGKKAYYLFPFNVQARQRLGMVAKSSRPDGPFTVCNWSKTDPQKVESFGFHLATFVDDDGRAYVYWGRDVGFGSDSVSAAELDTSTMCTLKPGAEIRRNVVTSWRQKGEDRYFEGPSMRKIKGKYVLVYARHTAEGEFGLAAEYCTLAYAYSDSPLGPFKYGGTLIDLRGREKGPDGKTRITAAPGGNTHGSLCEVNGRWYVFYHRQTGLNEFSRQAMVGRVNVTVDDRPGGKVSISEAEIDSIGFETEGLDPFELHAAGIACYYTGPVPARRRPRYAYSGPYPVPFRCDGYAAKNAYGPDVNRCVLVNCTDGSVAGWKYFNFSKTAGKRGLKLLVELEPGDVDGVVDVWVKRPAANEGGLKVGSFRVTRDMPGGLQTVEVPIEALAAVKGREALYFTFSSPVKNRSICTLHTLRFRE
;
A
#
# COMPACT_ATOMS: atom_id res chain seq x y z
N MET A 1 -73.76 0.96 -1.12
CA MET A 1 -72.93 0.60 -2.27
C MET A 1 -71.44 0.64 -1.78
N LYS A 2 -70.87 -0.53 -1.48
CA LYS A 2 -69.55 -0.70 -0.90
C LYS A 2 -68.58 -0.99 -2.03
N VAL A 3 -67.60 -0.12 -2.25
CA VAL A 3 -66.52 -0.31 -3.23
C VAL A 3 -65.42 -1.15 -2.57
N LYS A 4 -65.17 -2.33 -3.14
CA LYS A 4 -64.04 -3.21 -2.79
C LYS A 4 -62.76 -2.66 -3.44
N VAL A 5 -61.78 -2.30 -2.64
CA VAL A 5 -60.41 -1.99 -3.08
C VAL A 5 -59.65 -3.32 -3.12
N MET A 6 -59.21 -3.73 -4.31
CA MET A 6 -58.29 -4.84 -4.50
C MET A 6 -56.85 -4.36 -4.27
N HIS A 7 -56.21 -4.98 -3.32
CA HIS A 7 -54.75 -4.78 -3.10
C HIS A 7 -53.99 -5.63 -4.13
N GLY A 8 -53.40 -4.95 -5.09
CA GLY A 8 -52.40 -5.53 -5.98
C GLY A 8 -51.03 -5.55 -5.29
N THR A 9 -50.49 -6.76 -5.12
CA THR A 9 -49.12 -6.99 -4.65
C THR A 9 -48.13 -6.49 -5.72
N PRO A 10 -47.15 -5.64 -5.42
CA PRO A 10 -46.13 -5.29 -6.40
C PRO A 10 -45.12 -6.45 -6.50
N PHE A 11 -45.06 -7.06 -7.67
CA PHE A 11 -43.93 -7.89 -8.07
C PHE A 11 -42.67 -7.00 -8.15
N LEU A 12 -41.78 -7.16 -7.18
CA LEU A 12 -40.41 -6.62 -7.29
C LEU A 12 -39.68 -7.48 -8.33
N LEU A 13 -39.53 -6.93 -9.53
CA LEU A 13 -38.55 -7.40 -10.50
C LEU A 13 -37.15 -7.00 -9.96
N LEU A 14 -36.46 -7.93 -9.31
CA LEU A 14 -35.02 -7.80 -9.08
C LEU A 14 -34.33 -7.92 -10.43
N ALA A 15 -34.09 -6.78 -11.09
CA ALA A 15 -33.12 -6.70 -12.16
C ALA A 15 -31.75 -6.87 -11.51
N ALA A 16 -31.15 -8.05 -11.65
CA ALA A 16 -29.73 -8.26 -11.39
C ALA A 16 -28.95 -7.44 -12.45
N LEU A 17 -28.64 -6.20 -12.13
CA LEU A 17 -27.58 -5.49 -12.82
C LEU A 17 -26.30 -6.27 -12.51
N ALA A 18 -25.79 -6.98 -13.51
CA ALA A 18 -24.41 -7.43 -13.51
C ALA A 18 -23.54 -6.17 -13.41
N ALA A 19 -23.12 -5.84 -12.21
CA ALA A 19 -22.13 -4.80 -11.98
C ALA A 19 -20.85 -5.24 -12.72
N THR A 20 -20.56 -4.61 -13.82
CA THR A 20 -19.24 -4.68 -14.47
C THR A 20 -18.26 -3.91 -13.59
N GLY A 21 -17.98 -4.46 -12.39
CA GLY A 21 -17.02 -3.91 -11.47
C GLY A 21 -15.64 -3.88 -12.12
N ILE A 22 -14.90 -2.81 -11.88
CA ILE A 22 -13.46 -2.77 -12.19
C ILE A 22 -12.80 -3.90 -11.39
N ALA A 23 -11.92 -4.67 -12.06
CA ALA A 23 -11.17 -5.75 -11.44
C ALA A 23 -10.42 -5.24 -10.19
N LEU A 24 -10.60 -5.93 -9.06
CA LEU A 24 -10.03 -5.54 -7.75
C LEU A 24 -8.67 -6.20 -7.46
N ALA A 25 -8.15 -6.97 -8.42
CA ALA A 25 -6.95 -7.80 -8.21
C ALA A 25 -5.62 -7.07 -8.46
N ALA A 26 -5.64 -5.77 -8.65
CA ALA A 26 -4.49 -4.93 -9.03
C ALA A 26 -3.86 -4.22 -7.83
N ASN A 27 -2.67 -3.65 -8.02
CA ASN A 27 -2.13 -2.60 -7.16
C ASN A 27 -2.69 -1.22 -7.57
N PRO A 28 -3.27 -0.46 -6.64
CA PRO A 28 -3.50 -0.70 -5.20
C PRO A 28 -4.38 -1.90 -4.90
N ILE A 29 -4.09 -2.60 -3.78
CA ILE A 29 -4.81 -3.84 -3.42
C ILE A 29 -6.20 -3.61 -2.80
N LEU A 30 -6.47 -2.41 -2.32
CA LEU A 30 -7.77 -1.99 -1.79
C LEU A 30 -8.54 -1.20 -2.84
N PRO A 31 -9.85 -0.94 -2.64
CA PRO A 31 -10.60 -0.07 -3.52
C PRO A 31 -9.89 1.26 -3.76
N LEU A 32 -9.91 1.75 -5.00
CA LEU A 32 -9.10 2.91 -5.43
C LEU A 32 -9.45 4.24 -4.71
N TRP A 33 -10.54 4.26 -3.96
CA TRP A 33 -10.91 5.38 -3.09
C TRP A 33 -10.39 5.23 -1.65
N GLU A 34 -9.78 4.10 -1.28
CA GLU A 34 -9.33 3.82 0.09
C GLU A 34 -7.83 4.07 0.25
N TYR A 35 -7.47 4.62 1.40
CA TYR A 35 -6.10 5.01 1.73
C TYR A 35 -5.70 4.43 3.09
N ILE A 36 -5.17 3.20 3.06
CA ILE A 36 -4.63 2.51 4.25
C ILE A 36 -3.12 2.35 4.07
N PRO A 37 -2.33 3.38 4.39
CA PRO A 37 -0.87 3.28 4.42
C PRO A 37 -0.37 2.56 5.65
N ASP A 38 0.95 2.44 5.73
CA ASP A 38 1.71 1.96 6.90
C ASP A 38 1.27 0.53 7.31
N GLY A 39 0.94 -0.28 6.31
CA GLY A 39 0.27 -1.56 6.52
C GLY A 39 1.14 -2.62 7.16
N GLU A 40 0.72 -3.09 8.36
CA GLU A 40 1.22 -4.28 9.03
C GLU A 40 0.33 -5.48 8.70
N PRO A 41 0.79 -6.39 7.82
CA PRO A 41 0.03 -7.55 7.42
C PRO A 41 0.22 -8.72 8.39
N TYR A 42 -0.88 -9.35 8.78
CA TYR A 42 -0.86 -10.58 9.58
C TYR A 42 -1.81 -11.62 9.04
N VAL A 43 -1.43 -12.90 9.16
CA VAL A 43 -2.31 -14.03 8.86
C VAL A 43 -2.83 -14.59 10.19
N PHE A 44 -4.10 -14.31 10.48
CA PHE A 44 -4.79 -14.82 11.65
C PHE A 44 -5.95 -15.74 11.27
N ASP A 45 -6.49 -16.44 12.26
CA ASP A 45 -7.70 -17.24 12.06
C ASP A 45 -8.88 -16.35 11.65
N ASP A 46 -9.73 -16.86 10.77
CA ASP A 46 -10.98 -16.20 10.43
C ASP A 46 -12.00 -16.46 11.56
N PRO A 47 -12.42 -15.43 12.32
CA PRO A 47 -13.29 -15.63 13.47
C PRO A 47 -14.71 -16.05 13.10
N ASP A 48 -15.10 -15.86 11.84
CA ASP A 48 -16.43 -16.20 11.32
C ASP A 48 -16.45 -17.54 10.58
N ASN A 49 -15.26 -18.08 10.23
CA ASN A 49 -15.12 -19.33 9.49
C ASN A 49 -14.05 -20.24 10.16
N PRO A 50 -14.44 -21.07 11.15
CA PRO A 50 -13.50 -21.94 11.86
C PRO A 50 -12.64 -22.80 10.94
N GLY A 51 -11.32 -22.84 11.20
CA GLY A 51 -10.34 -23.57 10.41
C GLY A 51 -9.84 -22.83 9.15
N LYS A 52 -10.42 -21.68 8.84
CA LYS A 52 -9.93 -20.79 7.79
C LYS A 52 -9.04 -19.69 8.36
N LYS A 53 -8.26 -19.07 7.47
CA LYS A 53 -7.40 -17.93 7.81
C LYS A 53 -7.65 -16.77 6.87
N ARG A 54 -7.34 -15.58 7.34
CA ARG A 54 -7.37 -14.34 6.55
C ARG A 54 -6.07 -13.59 6.69
N VAL A 55 -5.73 -12.86 5.66
CA VAL A 55 -4.73 -11.77 5.72
C VAL A 55 -5.45 -10.54 6.23
N TYR A 56 -4.99 -9.97 7.32
CA TYR A 56 -5.46 -8.70 7.89
C TYR A 56 -4.43 -7.62 7.64
N LEU A 57 -4.86 -6.44 7.26
CA LEU A 57 -4.01 -5.28 7.03
C LEU A 57 -4.34 -4.20 8.05
N TYR A 58 -3.50 -4.10 9.08
CA TYR A 58 -3.56 -3.02 10.07
C TYR A 58 -2.71 -1.87 9.56
N GLY A 59 -3.30 -0.68 9.43
CA GLY A 59 -2.59 0.48 8.90
C GLY A 59 -3.19 1.77 9.40
N SER A 60 -2.49 2.85 9.16
CA SER A 60 -3.05 4.19 9.30
C SER A 60 -4.22 4.37 8.34
N HIS A 61 -5.00 5.43 8.54
CA HIS A 61 -6.09 5.76 7.65
C HIS A 61 -5.99 7.22 7.21
N ASP A 62 -5.52 7.46 5.98
CA ASP A 62 -5.42 8.81 5.43
C ASP A 62 -6.81 9.33 5.07
N THR A 63 -7.36 10.20 5.90
CA THR A 63 -8.71 10.77 5.72
C THR A 63 -8.70 12.21 5.29
N SER A 64 -7.54 12.83 5.12
CA SER A 64 -7.36 14.24 4.78
C SER A 64 -6.34 14.43 3.67
N ARG A 65 -6.54 15.46 2.83
CA ARG A 65 -5.56 15.91 1.84
C ARG A 65 -4.43 16.77 2.42
N ASN A 66 -4.56 17.21 3.68
CA ASN A 66 -3.70 18.22 4.27
C ASN A 66 -2.89 17.70 5.45
N ALA A 67 -3.08 16.43 5.82
CA ALA A 67 -2.38 15.78 6.92
C ALA A 67 -2.30 14.28 6.66
N TYR A 68 -1.24 13.66 7.18
CA TYR A 68 -1.16 12.20 7.29
C TYR A 68 -2.19 11.68 8.28
N CYS A 69 -2.68 10.47 8.04
CA CYS A 69 -3.50 9.70 8.95
C CYS A 69 -4.88 10.32 9.24
N GLY A 70 -5.62 9.66 10.11
CA GLY A 70 -6.95 10.05 10.55
C GLY A 70 -7.16 9.75 12.02
N TYR A 71 -8.41 9.71 12.44
CA TYR A 71 -8.82 9.55 13.83
C TYR A 71 -9.30 8.13 14.16
N ASP A 72 -9.15 7.21 13.23
CA ASP A 72 -9.52 5.81 13.39
C ASP A 72 -8.57 4.88 12.64
N TYR A 73 -8.63 3.59 13.00
CA TYR A 73 -8.10 2.50 12.19
C TYR A 73 -9.26 1.74 11.57
N THR A 74 -9.31 1.71 10.25
CA THR A 74 -10.24 0.91 9.47
C THR A 74 -9.51 -0.33 8.97
N LEU A 75 -9.99 -1.50 9.37
CA LEU A 75 -9.37 -2.78 9.03
C LEU A 75 -9.92 -3.31 7.71
N TRP A 76 -9.01 -3.83 6.92
CA TRP A 76 -9.30 -4.60 5.72
C TRP A 76 -8.72 -6.00 5.83
N SER A 77 -9.44 -6.99 5.33
CA SER A 77 -8.95 -8.36 5.31
C SER A 77 -9.38 -9.12 4.06
N ALA A 78 -8.60 -10.13 3.68
CA ALA A 78 -8.90 -11.02 2.57
C ALA A 78 -8.76 -12.49 2.99
N PRO A 79 -9.57 -13.42 2.46
CA PRO A 79 -9.37 -14.84 2.67
C PRO A 79 -7.97 -15.26 2.20
N LEU A 80 -7.27 -16.08 2.99
CA LEU A 80 -5.92 -16.51 2.63
C LEU A 80 -5.89 -17.23 1.28
N GLU A 81 -6.90 -18.02 0.97
CA GLU A 81 -7.06 -18.74 -0.31
C GLU A 81 -7.32 -17.81 -1.51
N ASN A 82 -7.80 -16.58 -1.27
CA ASN A 82 -8.05 -15.58 -2.31
C ASN A 82 -7.66 -14.18 -1.82
N PRO A 83 -6.37 -13.85 -1.80
CA PRO A 83 -5.85 -12.59 -1.25
C PRO A 83 -6.19 -11.36 -2.10
N SER A 84 -6.83 -11.54 -3.25
CA SER A 84 -7.35 -10.45 -4.08
C SER A 84 -8.75 -9.98 -3.67
N ARG A 85 -9.46 -10.73 -2.79
CA ARG A 85 -10.83 -10.41 -2.34
C ARG A 85 -10.85 -9.70 -0.98
N TRP A 86 -10.43 -8.47 -0.96
CA TRP A 86 -10.48 -7.64 0.24
C TRP A 86 -11.90 -7.21 0.60
N ARG A 87 -12.21 -7.26 1.90
CA ARG A 87 -13.42 -6.68 2.48
C ARG A 87 -13.04 -5.67 3.56
N CYS A 88 -13.83 -4.65 3.73
CA CYS A 88 -13.74 -3.74 4.86
C CYS A 88 -14.40 -4.40 6.09
N ASP A 89 -13.62 -4.68 7.11
CA ASP A 89 -14.13 -5.22 8.39
C ASP A 89 -14.69 -4.09 9.28
N GLY A 90 -14.42 -2.84 8.92
CA GLY A 90 -14.91 -1.65 9.61
C GLY A 90 -13.87 -1.00 10.51
N VAL A 91 -14.33 -0.06 11.31
CA VAL A 91 -13.47 0.66 12.26
C VAL A 91 -13.25 -0.18 13.50
N ILE A 92 -11.99 -0.54 13.76
CA ILE A 92 -11.58 -1.39 14.89
C ILE A 92 -11.15 -0.59 16.11
N PHE A 93 -10.72 0.66 15.91
CA PHE A 93 -10.26 1.55 16.97
C PHE A 93 -10.47 3.02 16.58
N ARG A 94 -10.83 3.87 17.56
CA ARG A 94 -10.98 5.32 17.38
C ARG A 94 -10.20 6.06 18.45
N SER A 95 -9.59 7.18 18.09
CA SER A 95 -8.82 8.01 19.02
C SER A 95 -9.68 8.89 19.94
N VAL A 96 -10.96 9.04 19.65
CA VAL A 96 -11.89 9.83 20.49
C VAL A 96 -12.26 9.05 21.75
N ASN A 97 -12.78 7.84 21.56
CA ASN A 97 -13.20 6.95 22.64
C ASN A 97 -12.80 5.52 22.30
N ASP A 98 -12.50 4.72 23.32
CA ASP A 98 -12.38 3.27 23.15
C ASP A 98 -13.76 2.60 22.92
N ALA A 99 -13.76 1.29 22.70
CA ALA A 99 -14.99 0.55 22.44
C ALA A 99 -16.00 0.56 23.61
N ASN A 100 -15.53 0.85 24.84
CA ASN A 100 -16.37 1.01 26.03
C ASN A 100 -16.84 2.47 26.23
N GLY A 101 -16.57 3.37 25.27
CA GLY A 101 -16.94 4.79 25.35
C GLY A 101 -16.05 5.64 26.25
N ARG A 102 -14.92 5.09 26.77
CA ARG A 102 -13.99 5.85 27.60
C ARG A 102 -13.19 6.83 26.76
N PRO A 103 -13.17 8.14 27.09
CA PRO A 103 -12.42 9.14 26.33
C PRO A 103 -10.91 8.84 26.31
N LEU A 104 -10.31 8.89 25.12
CA LEU A 104 -8.88 8.65 24.89
C LEU A 104 -8.07 9.93 24.79
N THR A 105 -8.71 11.08 24.62
CA THR A 105 -8.06 12.39 24.60
C THR A 105 -8.71 13.34 25.60
N LYS A 106 -7.93 14.26 26.17
CA LYS A 106 -8.45 15.27 27.10
C LYS A 106 -9.43 16.22 26.44
N SER A 107 -9.23 16.53 25.17
CA SER A 107 -10.07 17.47 24.44
C SER A 107 -11.40 16.88 23.98
N GLY A 108 -11.54 15.56 24.01
CA GLY A 108 -12.67 14.83 23.40
C GLY A 108 -12.73 14.92 21.88
N LYS A 109 -11.73 15.53 21.23
CA LYS A 109 -11.70 15.73 19.76
C LYS A 109 -10.99 14.62 18.99
N GLY A 110 -10.37 13.69 19.69
CA GLY A 110 -9.50 12.67 19.09
C GLY A 110 -8.10 13.20 18.83
N ASP A 111 -7.27 12.31 18.31
CA ASP A 111 -5.88 12.54 17.93
C ASP A 111 -5.56 11.72 16.69
N LEU A 112 -4.62 12.16 15.87
CA LEU A 112 -4.20 11.41 14.68
C LEU A 112 -3.58 10.09 15.11
N LEU A 113 -4.04 9.01 14.49
CA LEU A 113 -3.58 7.65 14.70
C LEU A 113 -2.66 7.25 13.55
N TRP A 114 -1.41 7.00 13.89
CA TRP A 114 -0.35 6.65 12.96
C TRP A 114 -0.18 5.13 12.93
N ASP A 115 0.77 4.64 12.20
CA ASP A 115 1.17 3.26 11.97
C ASP A 115 0.99 2.34 13.20
N PRO A 116 -0.07 1.51 13.22
CA PRO A 116 -0.32 0.57 14.30
C PRO A 116 0.47 -0.71 14.08
N ASP A 117 0.72 -1.43 15.18
CA ASP A 117 1.10 -2.84 15.13
C ASP A 117 0.03 -3.71 15.78
N ALA A 118 0.01 -5.01 15.48
CA ALA A 118 -0.92 -5.97 16.05
C ALA A 118 -0.23 -7.30 16.37
N GLN A 119 -0.68 -7.96 17.43
CA GLN A 119 -0.16 -9.28 17.82
C GLN A 119 -1.26 -10.18 18.34
N VAL A 120 -1.00 -11.48 18.33
CA VAL A 120 -1.84 -12.48 18.97
C VAL A 120 -1.06 -13.21 20.05
N VAL A 121 -1.67 -13.37 21.22
CA VAL A 121 -1.12 -14.13 22.36
C VAL A 121 -2.11 -15.22 22.73
N THR A 122 -1.62 -16.42 23.00
CA THR A 122 -2.43 -17.46 23.66
C THR A 122 -2.34 -17.26 25.17
N GLU A 123 -3.47 -16.95 25.78
CA GLU A 123 -3.56 -16.73 27.23
C GLU A 123 -3.50 -18.05 28.01
N LYS A 124 -3.36 -17.95 29.33
CA LYS A 124 -3.23 -19.13 30.21
C LYS A 124 -4.43 -20.09 30.17
N ASP A 125 -5.60 -19.57 29.80
CA ASP A 125 -6.83 -20.36 29.63
C ASP A 125 -6.94 -21.01 28.22
N GLY A 126 -5.90 -20.85 27.39
CA GLY A 126 -5.83 -21.39 26.02
C GLY A 126 -6.53 -20.56 24.97
N LYS A 127 -7.18 -19.45 25.35
CA LYS A 127 -7.84 -18.55 24.38
C LYS A 127 -6.85 -17.61 23.74
N LYS A 128 -7.15 -17.22 22.50
CA LYS A 128 -6.40 -16.17 21.80
C LYS A 128 -6.89 -14.79 22.22
N ALA A 129 -5.93 -13.93 22.50
CA ALA A 129 -6.14 -12.51 22.69
C ALA A 129 -5.35 -11.74 21.62
N TYR A 130 -6.02 -10.82 20.98
CA TYR A 130 -5.43 -9.95 19.98
C TYR A 130 -5.12 -8.60 20.62
N TYR A 131 -3.91 -8.12 20.40
CA TYR A 131 -3.43 -6.85 20.90
C TYR A 131 -3.18 -5.91 19.72
N LEU A 132 -3.63 -4.68 19.87
CA LEU A 132 -3.38 -3.57 18.96
C LEU A 132 -2.54 -2.53 19.71
N PHE A 133 -1.55 -1.99 19.03
CA PHE A 133 -0.64 -0.98 19.55
C PHE A 133 -0.86 0.34 18.77
N PRO A 134 -1.87 1.14 19.17
CA PRO A 134 -2.15 2.41 18.53
C PRO A 134 -1.03 3.42 18.80
N PHE A 135 -0.63 4.12 17.75
CA PHE A 135 0.34 5.20 17.87
C PHE A 135 -0.31 6.56 17.66
N ASN A 136 -0.29 7.42 18.69
CA ASN A 136 -0.80 8.79 18.64
C ASN A 136 0.26 9.79 19.12
N VAL A 137 0.62 10.73 18.26
CA VAL A 137 1.77 11.64 18.49
C VAL A 137 1.42 12.81 19.39
N GLN A 138 0.19 13.29 19.35
CA GLN A 138 -0.19 14.56 19.99
C GLN A 138 -0.65 14.38 21.44
N ALA A 139 -1.18 13.23 21.79
CA ALA A 139 -1.67 12.95 23.14
C ALA A 139 -0.55 12.49 24.08
N ARG A 140 0.47 13.30 24.28
CA ARG A 140 1.69 13.00 25.07
C ARG A 140 1.48 12.24 26.39
N GLN A 141 0.29 12.28 26.98
CA GLN A 141 -0.04 11.60 28.24
C GLN A 141 -0.57 10.17 28.04
N ARG A 142 -0.87 9.79 26.79
CA ARG A 142 -1.45 8.49 26.43
C ARG A 142 -0.70 7.80 25.30
N LEU A 143 0.56 8.19 25.13
CA LEU A 143 1.47 7.51 24.23
C LEU A 143 1.71 6.08 24.72
N GLY A 144 1.76 5.15 23.78
CA GLY A 144 1.94 3.73 24.09
C GLY A 144 0.66 3.06 24.61
N MET A 145 -0.51 3.48 24.15
CA MET A 145 -1.73 2.72 24.37
C MET A 145 -1.56 1.29 23.86
N VAL A 146 -2.09 0.34 24.62
CA VAL A 146 -2.25 -1.05 24.20
C VAL A 146 -3.74 -1.38 24.32
N ALA A 147 -4.31 -1.86 23.24
CA ALA A 147 -5.72 -2.24 23.21
C ALA A 147 -5.85 -3.73 22.93
N LYS A 148 -6.92 -4.35 23.46
CA LYS A 148 -7.13 -5.79 23.43
C LYS A 148 -8.51 -6.12 22.86
N SER A 149 -8.59 -7.23 22.14
CA SER A 149 -9.83 -7.84 21.65
C SER A 149 -9.73 -9.36 21.70
N SER A 150 -10.88 -10.04 21.70
CA SER A 150 -10.96 -11.50 21.50
C SER A 150 -10.97 -11.88 20.02
N ARG A 151 -11.05 -10.90 19.11
CA ARG A 151 -11.10 -11.10 17.66
C ARG A 151 -10.04 -10.26 16.97
N PRO A 152 -9.46 -10.73 15.82
CA PRO A 152 -8.51 -9.94 15.04
C PRO A 152 -9.13 -8.67 14.42
N ASP A 153 -10.43 -8.70 14.15
CA ASP A 153 -11.22 -7.60 13.58
C ASP A 153 -11.88 -6.71 14.65
N GLY A 154 -11.43 -6.80 15.89
CA GLY A 154 -11.89 -5.95 16.99
C GLY A 154 -13.34 -6.21 17.45
N PRO A 155 -14.00 -5.23 18.09
CA PRO A 155 -13.46 -3.94 18.48
C PRO A 155 -12.36 -4.05 19.54
N PHE A 156 -11.41 -3.11 19.53
CA PHE A 156 -10.31 -3.09 20.49
C PHE A 156 -10.55 -2.08 21.61
N THR A 157 -10.30 -2.50 22.85
CA THR A 157 -10.45 -1.66 24.05
C THR A 157 -9.11 -1.49 24.74
N VAL A 158 -8.77 -0.25 25.12
CA VAL A 158 -7.51 0.04 25.82
C VAL A 158 -7.46 -0.72 27.15
N CYS A 159 -6.38 -1.49 27.35
CA CYS A 159 -6.22 -2.38 28.50
C CYS A 159 -5.10 -1.98 29.46
N ASN A 160 -4.23 -1.05 29.07
CA ASN A 160 -3.06 -0.64 29.89
C ASN A 160 -3.26 0.70 30.61
N TRP A 161 -4.47 0.97 31.10
CA TRP A 161 -4.72 2.13 31.94
C TRP A 161 -3.92 2.09 33.23
N SER A 162 -3.32 3.23 33.62
CA SER A 162 -2.61 3.32 34.90
C SER A 162 -3.56 3.13 36.09
N LYS A 163 -3.07 2.37 37.05
CA LYS A 163 -3.79 2.12 38.32
C LYS A 163 -3.78 3.33 39.26
N THR A 164 -2.79 4.21 39.11
CA THR A 164 -2.58 5.39 39.97
C THR A 164 -3.09 6.67 39.37
N ASP A 165 -3.19 6.78 38.04
CA ASP A 165 -3.71 7.94 37.33
C ASP A 165 -4.63 7.49 36.16
N PRO A 166 -5.95 7.57 36.33
CA PRO A 166 -6.90 7.11 35.33
C PRO A 166 -6.86 7.91 34.02
N GLN A 167 -6.08 8.99 33.98
CA GLN A 167 -5.88 9.78 32.77
C GLN A 167 -4.64 9.35 31.97
N LYS A 168 -3.87 8.39 32.45
CA LYS A 168 -2.64 7.91 31.83
C LYS A 168 -2.71 6.43 31.50
N VAL A 169 -1.84 5.99 30.61
CA VAL A 169 -1.55 4.58 30.34
C VAL A 169 -0.17 4.20 30.89
N GLU A 170 0.00 2.93 31.25
CA GLU A 170 1.31 2.36 31.58
C GLU A 170 1.98 1.92 30.28
N SER A 171 3.13 2.52 29.98
CA SER A 171 3.87 2.25 28.75
C SER A 171 5.34 2.58 28.94
N PHE A 172 6.19 2.02 28.07
CA PHE A 172 7.65 2.26 28.13
C PHE A 172 8.22 2.93 26.85
N GLY A 173 7.43 3.18 25.81
CA GLY A 173 8.00 3.74 24.59
C GLY A 173 6.98 4.08 23.51
N PHE A 174 7.50 4.57 22.39
CA PHE A 174 6.77 5.11 21.25
C PHE A 174 7.21 4.41 19.97
N HIS A 175 6.35 4.45 18.94
CA HIS A 175 6.64 3.99 17.59
C HIS A 175 7.27 2.59 17.61
N LEU A 176 6.53 1.64 18.12
CA LEU A 176 7.03 0.33 18.45
C LEU A 176 6.52 -0.72 17.47
N ALA A 177 7.37 -1.71 17.21
CA ALA A 177 6.95 -3.00 16.72
C ALA A 177 7.00 -4.01 17.85
N THR A 178 6.10 -4.95 17.82
CA THR A 178 6.06 -6.07 18.75
C THR A 178 6.20 -7.39 18.01
N PHE A 179 6.64 -8.41 18.70
CA PHE A 179 6.77 -9.73 18.13
C PHE A 179 6.56 -10.78 19.20
N VAL A 180 5.67 -11.71 18.95
CA VAL A 180 5.45 -12.90 19.79
C VAL A 180 6.09 -14.09 19.10
N ASP A 181 7.07 -14.70 19.76
CA ASP A 181 7.82 -15.83 19.23
C ASP A 181 7.08 -17.15 19.42
N ASP A 182 7.52 -18.20 18.73
CA ASP A 182 6.93 -19.54 18.78
C ASP A 182 7.00 -20.17 20.19
N ASP A 183 7.95 -19.73 21.02
CA ASP A 183 8.09 -20.17 22.42
C ASP A 183 7.20 -19.38 23.40
N GLY A 184 6.37 -18.47 22.87
CA GLY A 184 5.44 -17.63 23.64
C GLY A 184 6.09 -16.41 24.30
N ARG A 185 7.39 -16.17 24.13
CA ARG A 185 8.03 -14.92 24.56
C ARG A 185 7.64 -13.78 23.62
N ALA A 186 7.56 -12.59 24.16
CA ALA A 186 7.30 -11.39 23.38
C ALA A 186 8.48 -10.42 23.43
N TYR A 187 8.66 -9.69 22.36
CA TYR A 187 9.73 -8.70 22.19
C TYR A 187 9.16 -7.40 21.66
N VAL A 188 9.86 -6.32 21.97
CA VAL A 188 9.50 -4.99 21.50
C VAL A 188 10.73 -4.32 20.89
N TYR A 189 10.48 -3.60 19.80
CA TYR A 189 11.48 -2.84 19.06
C TYR A 189 10.99 -1.41 18.93
N TRP A 190 11.83 -0.43 19.26
CA TRP A 190 11.45 0.98 19.18
C TRP A 190 12.64 1.85 18.82
N GLY A 191 12.39 2.90 18.02
CA GLY A 191 13.27 4.03 17.90
C GLY A 191 13.03 5.02 19.04
N ARG A 192 13.87 6.04 19.18
CA ARG A 192 13.65 7.07 20.19
C ARG A 192 12.61 8.10 19.74
N ASP A 193 12.01 8.57 20.68
CA ASP A 193 10.77 9.19 21.04
C ASP A 193 10.33 10.48 20.41
N VAL A 194 11.09 11.29 19.83
CA VAL A 194 10.63 12.65 19.51
C VAL A 194 11.40 13.25 18.36
N GLY A 195 10.82 13.16 17.23
CA GLY A 195 11.34 13.76 16.01
C GLY A 195 11.61 12.72 14.94
N PHE A 196 11.09 12.96 13.79
CA PHE A 196 11.17 12.06 12.65
C PHE A 196 12.59 11.54 12.41
N GLY A 197 12.75 10.21 12.47
CA GLY A 197 13.91 9.51 11.97
C GLY A 197 15.24 9.80 12.67
N SER A 198 15.26 9.95 14.00
CA SER A 198 16.47 10.44 14.63
C SER A 198 17.37 9.39 15.26
N ASP A 199 16.83 8.28 15.74
CA ASP A 199 17.62 7.36 16.58
C ASP A 199 17.58 5.92 16.08
N SER A 200 18.54 5.14 16.57
CA SER A 200 18.69 3.72 16.29
C SER A 200 17.62 2.90 17.00
N VAL A 201 17.36 1.70 16.49
CA VAL A 201 16.40 0.78 17.10
C VAL A 201 16.98 0.20 18.38
N SER A 202 16.16 0.20 19.43
CA SER A 202 16.37 -0.56 20.67
C SER A 202 15.44 -1.77 20.70
N ALA A 203 15.83 -2.84 21.42
CA ALA A 203 15.04 -4.05 21.57
C ALA A 203 15.09 -4.56 23.00
N ALA A 204 14.00 -5.15 23.48
CA ALA A 204 13.93 -5.80 24.78
C ALA A 204 12.84 -6.87 24.81
N GLU A 205 12.90 -7.77 25.82
CA GLU A 205 11.83 -8.73 26.07
C GLU A 205 10.65 -8.03 26.78
N LEU A 206 9.45 -8.27 26.25
CA LEU A 206 8.19 -7.73 26.75
C LEU A 206 7.54 -8.70 27.73
N ASP A 207 6.85 -8.18 28.73
CA ASP A 207 6.03 -8.99 29.63
C ASP A 207 4.72 -9.39 28.93
N THR A 208 4.58 -10.65 28.59
CA THR A 208 3.40 -11.20 27.92
C THR A 208 2.12 -11.13 28.76
N SER A 209 2.24 -10.96 30.07
CA SER A 209 1.06 -10.80 30.93
C SER A 209 0.41 -9.43 30.84
N THR A 210 1.15 -8.43 30.39
CA THR A 210 0.69 -7.04 30.24
C THR A 210 0.71 -6.56 28.80
N MET A 211 1.64 -7.07 27.99
CA MET A 211 1.93 -6.60 26.63
C MET A 211 2.25 -5.09 26.52
N CYS A 212 2.51 -4.42 27.65
CA CYS A 212 2.78 -2.98 27.70
C CYS A 212 3.98 -2.60 28.59
N THR A 213 4.57 -3.55 29.30
CA THR A 213 5.75 -3.33 30.14
C THR A 213 6.87 -4.30 29.75
N LEU A 214 8.10 -3.90 30.03
CA LEU A 214 9.23 -4.81 29.87
C LEU A 214 9.15 -5.93 30.91
N LYS A 215 9.59 -7.12 30.54
CA LYS A 215 9.74 -8.22 31.48
C LYS A 215 10.68 -7.82 32.62
N PRO A 216 10.36 -8.13 33.90
CA PRO A 216 11.24 -7.84 35.02
C PRO A 216 12.65 -8.37 34.78
N GLY A 217 13.66 -7.49 34.86
CA GLY A 217 15.05 -7.85 34.61
C GLY A 217 15.44 -7.96 33.13
N ALA A 218 14.57 -7.62 32.20
CA ALA A 218 14.90 -7.63 30.79
C ALA A 218 16.04 -6.66 30.47
N GLU A 219 17.00 -7.13 29.67
CA GLU A 219 18.08 -6.31 29.16
C GLU A 219 17.59 -5.49 27.96
N ILE A 220 17.86 -4.19 27.98
CA ILE A 220 17.61 -3.32 26.82
C ILE A 220 18.85 -3.35 25.92
N ARG A 221 18.69 -3.94 24.74
CA ARG A 221 19.68 -3.88 23.68
C ARG A 221 19.50 -2.61 22.85
N ARG A 222 20.52 -1.74 22.84
CA ARG A 222 20.49 -0.47 22.11
C ARG A 222 21.23 -0.60 20.77
N ASN A 223 20.84 0.22 19.80
CA ASN A 223 21.46 0.29 18.48
C ASN A 223 21.52 -1.07 17.77
N VAL A 224 20.45 -1.87 17.91
CA VAL A 224 20.35 -3.17 17.22
C VAL A 224 20.26 -2.99 15.70
N VAL A 225 19.73 -1.85 15.25
CA VAL A 225 19.82 -1.32 13.87
C VAL A 225 20.14 0.17 13.99
N THR A 226 21.14 0.65 13.25
CA THR A 226 21.70 2.00 13.41
C THR A 226 20.95 3.05 12.59
N SER A 227 20.81 4.24 13.15
CA SER A 227 20.15 5.39 12.52
C SER A 227 20.85 5.86 11.25
N TRP A 228 20.10 6.43 10.32
CA TRP A 228 20.63 7.09 9.11
C TRP A 228 21.58 8.25 9.39
N ARG A 229 21.57 8.80 10.60
CA ARG A 229 22.49 9.85 11.06
C ARG A 229 23.85 9.32 11.49
N GLN A 230 23.95 8.00 11.67
CA GLN A 230 25.20 7.33 12.02
C GLN A 230 25.84 6.73 10.76
N LYS A 231 27.14 6.42 10.85
CA LYS A 231 27.83 5.69 9.80
C LYS A 231 27.35 4.23 9.79
N GLY A 232 27.09 3.70 8.60
CA GLY A 232 26.66 2.30 8.45
C GLY A 232 25.70 2.13 7.27
N GLU A 233 25.35 0.90 7.01
CA GLU A 233 24.46 0.52 5.89
C GLU A 233 22.98 0.50 6.31
N ASP A 234 22.69 0.29 7.59
CA ASP A 234 21.31 0.17 8.11
C ASP A 234 20.49 1.41 7.79
N ARG A 235 21.01 2.58 8.14
CA ARG A 235 20.39 3.89 7.86
C ARG A 235 18.91 3.92 8.23
N TYR A 236 18.55 3.33 9.38
CA TYR A 236 17.20 3.32 9.92
C TYR A 236 16.61 4.72 9.99
N PHE A 237 15.39 4.86 9.52
CA PHE A 237 14.63 6.11 9.60
C PHE A 237 13.47 5.98 10.59
N GLU A 238 12.54 5.04 10.37
CA GLU A 238 11.37 4.81 11.22
C GLU A 238 10.72 3.44 10.94
N GLY A 239 9.62 3.13 11.63
CA GLY A 239 8.69 2.05 11.30
C GLY A 239 9.29 0.65 11.35
N PRO A 240 9.80 0.20 12.52
CA PRO A 240 10.29 -1.16 12.62
C PRO A 240 9.12 -2.15 12.57
N SER A 241 9.35 -3.31 11.97
CA SER A 241 8.41 -4.44 11.96
C SER A 241 9.19 -5.76 11.97
N MET A 242 8.82 -6.69 12.85
CA MET A 242 9.57 -7.94 13.04
C MET A 242 8.83 -9.13 12.45
N ARG A 243 9.59 -9.98 11.76
CA ARG A 243 9.13 -11.30 11.27
C ARG A 243 10.14 -12.39 11.62
N LYS A 244 9.66 -13.61 11.80
CA LYS A 244 10.51 -14.80 11.89
C LYS A 244 10.38 -15.63 10.63
N ILE A 245 11.50 -15.90 9.95
CA ILE A 245 11.54 -16.61 8.68
C ILE A 245 12.53 -17.75 8.80
N LYS A 246 12.04 -18.98 8.85
CA LYS A 246 12.88 -20.20 8.97
C LYS A 246 13.91 -20.08 10.11
N GLY A 247 13.46 -19.64 11.28
CA GLY A 247 14.30 -19.51 12.48
C GLY A 247 15.13 -18.24 12.56
N LYS A 248 15.19 -17.43 11.52
CA LYS A 248 15.88 -16.12 11.52
C LYS A 248 14.89 -15.00 11.83
N TYR A 249 15.34 -14.01 12.57
CA TYR A 249 14.59 -12.78 12.87
C TYR A 249 14.91 -11.73 11.83
N VAL A 250 13.89 -11.20 11.19
CA VAL A 250 14.00 -10.22 10.09
C VAL A 250 13.27 -8.96 10.51
N LEU A 251 14.02 -7.90 10.74
CA LEU A 251 13.51 -6.58 11.08
C LEU A 251 13.39 -5.76 9.79
N VAL A 252 12.18 -5.44 9.40
CA VAL A 252 11.84 -4.55 8.29
C VAL A 252 11.74 -3.12 8.82
N TYR A 253 12.15 -2.13 8.05
CA TYR A 253 12.08 -0.73 8.46
C TYR A 253 12.16 0.23 7.26
N ALA A 254 11.64 1.44 7.45
CA ALA A 254 11.86 2.55 6.53
C ALA A 254 13.33 3.01 6.62
N ARG A 255 13.99 3.10 5.47
CA ARG A 255 15.41 3.41 5.35
C ARG A 255 15.65 4.69 4.56
N HIS A 256 16.53 5.52 5.06
CA HIS A 256 17.00 6.70 4.35
C HIS A 256 18.23 6.36 3.51
N THR A 257 18.13 6.47 2.17
CA THR A 257 19.27 6.20 1.28
C THR A 257 20.39 7.25 1.45
N ALA A 258 21.62 6.89 1.08
CA ALA A 258 22.72 7.83 1.04
C ALA A 258 22.68 8.67 -0.24
N GLU A 259 23.40 9.82 -0.22
CA GLU A 259 23.61 10.62 -1.43
C GLU A 259 24.42 9.82 -2.46
N GLY A 260 23.92 9.78 -3.71
CA GLY A 260 24.51 9.01 -4.80
C GLY A 260 24.20 7.51 -4.78
N GLU A 261 23.56 7.00 -3.74
CA GLU A 261 23.11 5.61 -3.69
C GLU A 261 22.09 5.37 -4.80
N PHE A 262 22.26 4.27 -5.55
CA PHE A 262 21.51 3.97 -6.77
C PHE A 262 21.65 5.00 -7.90
N GLY A 263 22.56 5.96 -7.81
CA GLY A 263 22.70 7.08 -8.75
C GLY A 263 21.64 8.17 -8.57
N LEU A 264 21.03 8.26 -7.40
CA LEU A 264 19.97 9.21 -7.04
C LEU A 264 20.34 10.01 -5.79
N ALA A 265 19.62 11.11 -5.57
CA ALA A 265 19.74 11.88 -4.34
C ALA A 265 19.27 11.06 -3.12
N ALA A 266 19.80 11.42 -1.95
CA ALA A 266 19.40 10.84 -0.68
C ALA A 266 17.89 11.05 -0.42
N GLU A 267 17.18 9.98 0.00
CA GLU A 267 15.74 10.03 0.27
C GLU A 267 15.32 8.90 1.23
N TYR A 268 14.21 9.07 1.96
CA TYR A 268 13.68 8.09 2.92
C TYR A 268 12.51 7.26 2.33
N CYS A 269 12.63 6.88 1.09
CA CYS A 269 11.59 6.23 0.30
C CYS A 269 11.84 4.73 0.05
N THR A 270 12.67 4.09 0.83
CA THR A 270 12.95 2.65 0.71
C THR A 270 12.53 1.90 1.96
N LEU A 271 11.92 0.70 1.79
CA LEU A 271 11.90 -0.30 2.84
C LEU A 271 13.13 -1.18 2.71
N ALA A 272 13.76 -1.44 3.85
CA ALA A 272 14.91 -2.32 3.95
C ALA A 272 14.68 -3.36 5.04
N TYR A 273 15.59 -4.33 5.14
CA TYR A 273 15.59 -5.29 6.21
C TYR A 273 16.98 -5.52 6.77
N ALA A 274 17.00 -5.88 8.04
CA ALA A 274 18.16 -6.46 8.71
C ALA A 274 17.76 -7.80 9.33
N TYR A 275 18.71 -8.71 9.55
CA TYR A 275 18.41 -10.05 10.05
C TYR A 275 19.40 -10.50 11.13
N SER A 276 18.94 -11.42 11.98
CA SER A 276 19.70 -11.95 13.11
C SER A 276 19.29 -13.40 13.45
N ASP A 277 20.15 -14.11 14.16
CA ASP A 277 19.82 -15.40 14.81
C ASP A 277 19.07 -15.23 16.14
N SER A 278 19.02 -14.02 16.66
CA SER A 278 18.39 -13.69 17.95
C SER A 278 17.39 -12.56 17.78
N PRO A 279 16.24 -12.60 18.49
CA PRO A 279 15.26 -11.51 18.46
C PRO A 279 15.83 -10.19 19.00
N LEU A 280 16.87 -10.24 19.82
CA LEU A 280 17.53 -9.07 20.39
C LEU A 280 18.79 -8.65 19.61
N GLY A 281 19.05 -9.24 18.44
CA GLY A 281 20.21 -8.95 17.63
C GLY A 281 21.51 -9.66 18.10
N PRO A 282 22.68 -9.25 17.58
CA PRO A 282 22.88 -8.13 16.66
C PRO A 282 22.31 -8.42 15.27
N PHE A 283 21.75 -7.39 14.64
CA PHE A 283 21.22 -7.48 13.30
C PHE A 283 22.27 -7.09 12.25
N LYS A 284 22.19 -7.72 11.07
CA LYS A 284 23.02 -7.42 9.90
C LYS A 284 22.12 -6.86 8.80
N TYR A 285 22.53 -5.77 8.17
CA TYR A 285 21.83 -5.21 7.00
C TYR A 285 21.69 -6.28 5.91
N GLY A 286 20.48 -6.47 5.40
CA GLY A 286 20.15 -7.49 4.40
C GLY A 286 19.95 -6.95 3.00
N GLY A 287 19.46 -5.72 2.87
CA GLY A 287 19.18 -5.09 1.58
C GLY A 287 17.88 -4.29 1.54
N THR A 288 17.56 -3.77 0.37
CA THR A 288 16.32 -3.06 0.07
C THR A 288 15.22 -4.05 -0.33
N LEU A 289 14.02 -3.86 0.21
CA LEU A 289 12.82 -4.64 -0.15
C LEU A 289 12.01 -3.99 -1.26
N ILE A 290 11.91 -2.66 -1.23
CA ILE A 290 11.22 -1.85 -2.24
C ILE A 290 11.76 -0.43 -2.22
N ASP A 291 11.83 0.20 -3.38
CA ASP A 291 12.10 1.63 -3.55
C ASP A 291 10.90 2.30 -4.23
N LEU A 292 10.23 3.20 -3.55
CA LEU A 292 9.02 3.87 -4.06
C LEU A 292 9.25 4.68 -5.33
N ARG A 293 10.51 5.03 -5.63
CA ARG A 293 10.86 5.75 -6.85
C ARG A 293 10.68 4.90 -8.11
N GLY A 294 10.55 3.56 -7.96
CA GLY A 294 10.44 2.66 -9.11
C GLY A 294 11.63 2.77 -10.04
N ARG A 295 12.82 2.87 -9.47
CA ARG A 295 14.08 3.14 -10.20
C ARG A 295 14.39 2.08 -11.22
N GLU A 296 14.76 2.50 -12.41
CA GLU A 296 15.30 1.63 -13.45
C GLU A 296 16.43 2.31 -14.24
N LYS A 297 17.18 1.54 -15.01
CA LYS A 297 18.19 2.10 -15.90
C LYS A 297 17.55 2.56 -17.20
N GLY A 298 17.79 3.82 -17.55
CA GLY A 298 17.44 4.35 -18.86
C GLY A 298 18.41 3.88 -19.96
N PRO A 299 18.10 4.17 -21.23
CA PRO A 299 18.96 3.81 -22.37
C PRO A 299 20.34 4.49 -22.32
N ASP A 300 20.47 5.58 -21.59
CA ASP A 300 21.74 6.28 -21.34
C ASP A 300 22.55 5.69 -20.16
N GLY A 301 22.08 4.58 -19.57
CA GLY A 301 22.67 3.91 -18.43
C GLY A 301 22.45 4.62 -17.08
N LYS A 302 21.84 5.80 -17.07
CA LYS A 302 21.52 6.53 -15.84
C LYS A 302 20.28 5.96 -15.17
N THR A 303 20.22 6.08 -13.86
CA THR A 303 19.02 5.73 -13.11
C THR A 303 17.94 6.79 -13.30
N ARG A 304 16.74 6.37 -13.69
CA ARG A 304 15.57 7.22 -13.78
C ARG A 304 14.53 6.80 -12.74
N ILE A 305 13.76 7.77 -12.27
CA ILE A 305 12.61 7.57 -11.39
C ILE A 305 11.39 7.35 -12.28
N THR A 306 10.68 6.25 -12.07
CA THR A 306 9.54 5.85 -12.90
C THR A 306 8.21 5.78 -12.15
N ALA A 307 8.23 6.09 -10.85
CA ALA A 307 7.04 6.12 -10.01
C ALA A 307 7.05 7.39 -9.13
N ALA A 308 6.90 7.29 -7.83
CA ALA A 308 6.89 8.45 -6.94
C ALA A 308 8.27 9.13 -6.87
N PRO A 309 8.34 10.47 -6.76
CA PRO A 309 9.61 11.18 -6.68
C PRO A 309 10.37 11.01 -5.35
N GLY A 310 9.78 10.34 -4.40
CA GLY A 310 10.24 10.14 -3.04
C GLY A 310 9.08 10.27 -2.06
N GLY A 311 9.36 10.34 -0.78
CA GLY A 311 8.36 10.47 0.26
C GLY A 311 8.46 9.33 1.27
N ASN A 312 7.65 9.39 2.33
CA ASN A 312 7.70 8.36 3.35
C ASN A 312 7.25 7.00 2.79
N THR A 313 7.77 5.95 3.37
CA THR A 313 7.34 4.58 3.13
C THR A 313 7.31 3.83 4.45
N HIS A 314 6.35 2.93 4.58
CA HIS A 314 6.22 2.05 5.71
C HIS A 314 5.52 0.77 5.26
N GLY A 315 5.75 -0.33 5.96
CA GLY A 315 5.15 -1.62 5.66
C GLY A 315 5.99 -2.78 6.15
N SER A 316 5.61 -3.99 5.79
CA SER A 316 6.25 -5.20 6.28
C SER A 316 6.17 -6.37 5.31
N LEU A 317 6.71 -7.51 5.73
CA LEU A 317 6.68 -8.78 5.00
C LEU A 317 5.53 -9.67 5.50
N CYS A 318 4.92 -10.41 4.57
CA CYS A 318 3.96 -11.46 4.91
C CYS A 318 4.05 -12.63 3.94
N GLU A 319 3.96 -13.84 4.46
CA GLU A 319 3.80 -15.03 3.65
C GLU A 319 2.32 -15.30 3.40
N VAL A 320 1.94 -15.35 2.13
CA VAL A 320 0.57 -15.60 1.68
C VAL A 320 0.59 -16.79 0.72
N ASN A 321 -0.05 -17.89 1.09
CA ASN A 321 -0.09 -19.12 0.28
C ASN A 321 1.30 -19.61 -0.17
N GLY A 322 2.28 -19.64 0.75
CA GLY A 322 3.63 -20.11 0.47
C GLY A 322 4.48 -19.17 -0.40
N ARG A 323 4.04 -17.95 -0.58
CA ARG A 323 4.76 -16.89 -1.31
C ARG A 323 4.95 -15.68 -0.42
N TRP A 324 6.13 -15.09 -0.47
CA TRP A 324 6.45 -13.90 0.30
C TRP A 324 6.13 -12.63 -0.49
N TYR A 325 5.56 -11.67 0.23
CA TYR A 325 5.23 -10.33 -0.28
C TYR A 325 5.73 -9.27 0.69
N VAL A 326 6.23 -8.17 0.15
CA VAL A 326 6.36 -6.92 0.88
C VAL A 326 5.06 -6.13 0.70
N PHE A 327 4.41 -5.80 1.82
CA PHE A 327 3.31 -4.85 1.87
C PHE A 327 3.92 -3.48 2.11
N TYR A 328 3.49 -2.51 1.33
CA TYR A 328 4.00 -1.14 1.40
C TYR A 328 2.90 -0.16 0.99
N HIS A 329 3.12 1.12 1.11
CA HIS A 329 2.22 2.10 0.53
C HIS A 329 2.93 2.93 -0.54
N ARG A 330 2.14 3.50 -1.42
CA ARG A 330 2.61 4.44 -2.45
C ARG A 330 1.72 5.67 -2.44
N GLN A 331 2.35 6.84 -2.53
CA GLN A 331 1.63 8.09 -2.70
C GLN A 331 1.00 8.11 -4.10
N THR A 332 -0.31 8.07 -4.15
CA THR A 332 -1.10 8.10 -5.37
C THR A 332 -2.06 9.27 -5.26
N GLY A 333 -1.83 10.33 -5.92
CA GLY A 333 -2.64 11.54 -5.85
C GLY A 333 -1.80 12.79 -5.92
N LEU A 334 -2.40 13.91 -5.58
CA LEU A 334 -1.80 15.22 -5.76
C LEU A 334 -0.70 15.55 -4.75
N ASN A 335 -0.60 14.81 -3.66
CA ASN A 335 0.34 15.09 -2.58
C ASN A 335 0.69 13.82 -1.78
N GLU A 336 1.54 13.99 -0.78
CA GLU A 336 2.04 12.91 0.07
C GLU A 336 1.04 12.38 1.12
N PHE A 337 -0.16 12.94 1.19
CA PHE A 337 -1.19 12.52 2.16
C PHE A 337 -2.22 11.55 1.58
N SER A 338 -2.02 11.09 0.37
CA SER A 338 -2.91 10.14 -0.33
C SER A 338 -2.14 8.83 -0.56
N ARG A 339 -1.99 8.02 0.48
CA ARG A 339 -1.14 6.81 0.47
C ARG A 339 -2.01 5.56 0.37
N GLN A 340 -1.86 4.81 -0.70
CA GLN A 340 -2.63 3.57 -0.94
C GLN A 340 -1.79 2.33 -0.68
N ALA A 341 -2.44 1.29 -0.14
CA ALA A 341 -1.82 0.00 0.13
C ALA A 341 -1.45 -0.75 -1.16
N MET A 342 -0.23 -1.26 -1.19
CA MET A 342 0.35 -2.02 -2.29
C MET A 342 0.97 -3.32 -1.77
N VAL A 343 1.17 -4.27 -2.66
CA VAL A 343 2.01 -5.44 -2.42
C VAL A 343 2.99 -5.65 -3.56
N GLY A 344 4.17 -6.17 -3.23
CA GLY A 344 5.16 -6.60 -4.21
C GLY A 344 5.67 -8.00 -3.86
N ARG A 345 5.77 -8.87 -4.85
CA ARG A 345 6.30 -10.21 -4.64
C ARG A 345 7.80 -10.18 -4.41
N VAL A 346 8.28 -10.92 -3.41
CA VAL A 346 9.70 -11.10 -3.10
C VAL A 346 10.07 -12.59 -3.08
N ASN A 347 11.32 -12.90 -3.40
CA ASN A 347 11.89 -14.22 -3.23
C ASN A 347 12.73 -14.23 -1.97
N VAL A 348 12.51 -15.22 -1.10
CA VAL A 348 13.20 -15.34 0.18
C VAL A 348 14.03 -16.63 0.19
N THR A 349 15.32 -16.49 0.47
CA THR A 349 16.24 -17.60 0.68
C THR A 349 16.90 -17.44 2.04
N VAL A 350 16.91 -18.49 2.84
CA VAL A 350 17.49 -18.51 4.18
C VAL A 350 18.50 -19.64 4.30
N ASP A 351 19.72 -19.30 4.71
CA ASP A 351 20.67 -20.26 5.27
C ASP A 351 20.38 -20.33 6.78
N ASP A 352 19.79 -21.44 7.20
CA ASP A 352 19.30 -21.64 8.57
C ASP A 352 20.40 -21.96 9.59
N ARG A 353 21.64 -22.18 9.13
CA ARG A 353 22.80 -22.37 10.03
C ARG A 353 23.06 -21.15 10.90
N PRO A 354 23.64 -21.29 12.08
CA PRO A 354 24.07 -20.16 12.90
C PRO A 354 24.95 -19.18 12.10
N GLY A 355 24.62 -17.88 12.13
CA GLY A 355 25.28 -16.84 11.35
C GLY A 355 24.94 -16.84 9.85
N GLY A 356 24.10 -17.79 9.39
CA GLY A 356 23.71 -17.92 8.00
C GLY A 356 22.92 -16.72 7.48
N LYS A 357 22.99 -16.51 6.16
CA LYS A 357 22.43 -15.32 5.50
C LYS A 357 20.95 -15.47 5.21
N VAL A 358 20.21 -14.39 5.42
CA VAL A 358 18.86 -14.18 4.85
C VAL A 358 19.01 -13.29 3.62
N SER A 359 18.50 -13.76 2.47
CA SER A 359 18.49 -13.00 1.21
C SER A 359 17.05 -12.84 0.74
N ILE A 360 16.59 -11.60 0.64
CA ILE A 360 15.26 -11.25 0.14
C ILE A 360 15.45 -10.36 -1.08
N SER A 361 14.83 -10.73 -2.21
CA SER A 361 14.91 -9.93 -3.42
C SER A 361 14.17 -8.60 -3.24
N GLU A 362 14.64 -7.56 -3.90
CA GLU A 362 13.84 -6.33 -4.04
C GLU A 362 12.59 -6.61 -4.87
N ALA A 363 11.45 -6.08 -4.46
CA ALA A 363 10.21 -6.11 -5.23
C ALA A 363 10.21 -5.04 -6.33
N GLU A 364 9.54 -5.35 -7.41
CA GLU A 364 9.24 -4.38 -8.46
C GLU A 364 7.95 -3.60 -8.12
N ILE A 365 7.88 -2.34 -8.51
CA ILE A 365 6.63 -1.58 -8.52
C ILE A 365 5.83 -2.01 -9.75
N ASP A 366 4.67 -2.62 -9.51
CA ASP A 366 3.82 -3.18 -10.54
C ASP A 366 2.34 -2.78 -10.36
N SER A 367 1.52 -3.12 -11.35
CA SER A 367 0.07 -2.93 -11.32
C SER A 367 -0.70 -4.22 -10.98
N ILE A 368 0.00 -5.35 -10.75
CA ILE A 368 -0.65 -6.67 -10.65
C ILE A 368 -0.98 -7.11 -9.23
N GLY A 369 -0.26 -6.60 -8.23
CA GLY A 369 -0.49 -7.00 -6.84
C GLY A 369 -0.31 -8.50 -6.62
N PHE A 370 -1.39 -9.20 -6.25
CA PHE A 370 -1.37 -10.66 -6.06
C PHE A 370 -1.51 -11.46 -7.36
N GLU A 371 -1.85 -10.82 -8.48
CA GLU A 371 -2.05 -11.49 -9.78
C GLU A 371 -0.72 -11.83 -10.43
N THR A 372 -0.24 -13.05 -10.23
CA THR A 372 1.07 -13.49 -10.75
C THR A 372 1.13 -13.69 -12.26
N GLU A 373 -0.01 -13.98 -12.88
CA GLU A 373 -0.13 -14.20 -14.33
C GLU A 373 -0.23 -12.91 -15.14
N GLY A 374 -0.49 -11.80 -14.46
CA GLY A 374 -0.76 -10.50 -15.06
C GLY A 374 -2.25 -10.20 -15.20
N LEU A 375 -2.57 -8.91 -15.37
CA LEU A 375 -3.93 -8.42 -15.54
C LEU A 375 -4.60 -9.05 -16.76
N ASP A 376 -5.89 -9.36 -16.64
CA ASP A 376 -6.67 -9.83 -17.78
C ASP A 376 -6.92 -8.66 -18.74
N PRO A 377 -6.44 -8.71 -19.99
CA PRO A 377 -6.64 -7.61 -20.94
C PRO A 377 -8.12 -7.36 -21.27
N PHE A 378 -8.98 -8.37 -21.14
CA PHE A 378 -10.40 -8.25 -21.45
C PHE A 378 -11.26 -7.70 -20.31
N GLU A 379 -10.70 -7.54 -19.13
CA GLU A 379 -11.35 -6.84 -18.03
C GLU A 379 -11.18 -5.32 -18.15
N LEU A 380 -12.06 -4.58 -17.46
CA LEU A 380 -12.01 -3.13 -17.41
C LEU A 380 -11.05 -2.69 -16.31
N HIS A 381 -10.02 -1.94 -16.68
CA HIS A 381 -9.02 -1.42 -15.77
C HIS A 381 -9.07 0.10 -15.65
N ALA A 382 -8.99 0.62 -14.44
CA ALA A 382 -8.81 2.05 -14.22
C ALA A 382 -7.41 2.48 -14.68
N ALA A 383 -7.33 3.59 -15.39
CA ALA A 383 -6.04 4.11 -15.85
C ALA A 383 -5.08 4.45 -14.71
N GLY A 384 -5.62 4.86 -13.56
CA GLY A 384 -4.85 5.23 -12.38
C GLY A 384 -4.13 4.07 -11.65
N ILE A 385 -4.33 2.81 -12.04
CA ILE A 385 -3.49 1.70 -11.56
C ILE A 385 -2.12 1.66 -12.26
N ALA A 386 -1.83 2.63 -13.13
CA ALA A 386 -0.49 2.79 -13.70
C ALA A 386 0.57 2.79 -12.59
N CYS A 387 1.65 2.07 -12.83
CA CYS A 387 2.75 1.93 -11.88
C CYS A 387 4.05 2.58 -12.38
N TYR A 388 4.04 3.00 -13.63
CA TYR A 388 5.15 3.66 -14.31
C TYR A 388 4.66 4.97 -14.90
N TYR A 389 5.29 6.08 -14.55
CA TYR A 389 5.03 7.37 -15.14
C TYR A 389 6.25 8.27 -15.09
N THR A 390 6.59 8.85 -16.23
CA THR A 390 7.68 9.81 -16.37
C THR A 390 7.17 11.03 -17.14
N GLY A 391 7.87 12.13 -16.98
CA GLY A 391 7.61 13.36 -17.71
C GLY A 391 8.89 13.95 -18.29
N PRO A 392 8.77 15.01 -19.09
CA PRO A 392 9.92 15.67 -19.73
C PRO A 392 10.88 16.30 -18.71
N VAL A 393 10.38 16.59 -17.52
CA VAL A 393 11.18 17.07 -16.40
C VAL A 393 10.98 16.09 -15.24
N PRO A 394 12.03 15.62 -14.59
CA PRO A 394 11.91 14.74 -13.43
C PRO A 394 11.02 15.36 -12.36
N ALA A 395 10.09 14.57 -11.83
CA ALA A 395 9.30 14.97 -10.69
C ALA A 395 10.22 15.28 -9.50
N ARG A 396 9.94 16.36 -8.78
CA ARG A 396 10.71 16.75 -7.59
C ARG A 396 9.80 16.72 -6.39
N ARG A 397 10.29 16.17 -5.29
CA ARG A 397 9.66 16.35 -4.00
C ARG A 397 9.68 17.83 -3.64
N ARG A 398 8.51 18.41 -3.50
CA ARG A 398 8.28 19.66 -2.77
C ARG A 398 7.36 19.35 -1.61
N PRO A 399 7.09 20.25 -0.66
CA PRO A 399 6.13 20.00 0.40
C PRO A 399 4.76 19.53 -0.07
N ARG A 400 4.53 19.52 -1.38
CA ARG A 400 3.40 18.90 -2.10
C ARG A 400 3.94 18.47 -3.44
N TYR A 401 3.84 17.19 -3.78
CA TYR A 401 4.36 16.65 -5.03
C TYR A 401 3.89 17.47 -6.23
N ALA A 402 4.82 17.94 -7.02
CA ALA A 402 4.54 18.46 -8.35
C ALA A 402 5.07 17.44 -9.36
N TYR A 403 4.19 16.71 -10.01
CA TYR A 403 4.55 15.82 -11.10
C TYR A 403 4.68 16.63 -12.38
N SER A 404 5.73 16.34 -13.12
CA SER A 404 5.98 16.92 -14.44
C SER A 404 5.34 16.11 -15.57
N GLY A 405 4.74 15.00 -15.27
CA GLY A 405 4.10 14.08 -16.19
C GLY A 405 2.82 13.50 -15.59
N PRO A 406 2.31 12.40 -16.15
CA PRO A 406 1.08 11.78 -15.70
C PRO A 406 1.20 11.31 -14.25
N TYR A 407 0.12 11.43 -13.50
CA TYR A 407 0.00 10.87 -12.16
C TYR A 407 -1.43 10.41 -11.88
N PRO A 408 -1.59 9.37 -11.06
CA PRO A 408 -2.90 8.86 -10.72
C PRO A 408 -3.62 9.82 -9.77
N VAL A 409 -4.91 10.04 -10.04
CA VAL A 409 -5.82 10.76 -9.15
C VAL A 409 -7.04 9.89 -8.96
N PRO A 410 -7.23 9.29 -7.78
CA PRO A 410 -8.47 8.60 -7.47
C PRO A 410 -9.65 9.54 -7.65
N PHE A 411 -10.72 9.01 -8.16
CA PHE A 411 -11.94 9.75 -8.38
C PHE A 411 -12.48 10.18 -7.02
N ARG A 412 -12.27 11.45 -6.66
CA ARG A 412 -12.36 12.00 -5.31
C ARG A 412 -11.33 11.43 -4.32
N CYS A 413 -10.16 11.96 -4.37
CA CYS A 413 -9.07 11.66 -3.44
C CYS A 413 -9.19 12.44 -2.11
N ASP A 414 -10.35 12.62 -1.56
CA ASP A 414 -10.56 13.32 -0.30
C ASP A 414 -10.94 12.40 0.85
N GLY A 415 -10.47 11.17 0.77
CA GLY A 415 -10.61 10.22 1.86
C GLY A 415 -12.03 9.73 2.09
N TYR A 416 -12.42 9.66 3.33
CA TYR A 416 -13.64 9.04 3.81
C TYR A 416 -14.95 9.58 3.21
N ALA A 417 -15.03 10.87 2.99
CA ALA A 417 -16.22 11.53 2.45
C ALA A 417 -16.51 11.11 1.01
N ALA A 418 -15.50 10.70 0.27
CA ALA A 418 -15.62 10.39 -1.13
C ALA A 418 -16.35 9.09 -1.41
N LYS A 419 -16.15 8.05 -0.59
CA LYS A 419 -16.77 6.74 -0.79
C LYS A 419 -18.30 6.78 -0.72
N ASN A 420 -18.84 7.70 0.06
CA ASN A 420 -20.28 7.83 0.23
C ASN A 420 -20.97 8.68 -0.84
N ALA A 421 -20.21 9.47 -1.58
CA ALA A 421 -20.78 10.42 -2.52
C ALA A 421 -21.00 9.87 -3.93
N TYR A 422 -20.32 8.78 -4.29
CA TYR A 422 -20.48 8.12 -5.60
C TYR A 422 -21.10 6.73 -5.52
N GLY A 423 -21.42 6.26 -4.33
CA GLY A 423 -21.90 4.89 -4.12
C GLY A 423 -20.79 3.83 -4.16
N PRO A 424 -21.14 2.58 -3.88
CA PRO A 424 -20.17 1.48 -3.77
C PRO A 424 -19.49 1.09 -5.08
N ASP A 425 -20.01 1.55 -6.23
CA ASP A 425 -19.58 1.07 -7.55
C ASP A 425 -18.49 1.93 -8.20
N VAL A 426 -18.05 3.00 -7.55
CA VAL A 426 -17.08 3.93 -8.14
C VAL A 426 -15.67 3.65 -7.66
N ASN A 427 -15.14 2.53 -8.11
CA ASN A 427 -13.74 2.19 -7.93
C ASN A 427 -12.89 2.75 -9.09
N ARG A 428 -12.94 4.08 -9.29
CA ARG A 428 -12.24 4.77 -10.38
C ARG A 428 -11.07 5.58 -9.88
N CYS A 429 -9.98 5.50 -10.62
CA CYS A 429 -8.80 6.33 -10.47
C CYS A 429 -8.36 6.76 -11.87
N VAL A 430 -8.33 8.04 -12.12
CA VAL A 430 -7.94 8.61 -13.40
C VAL A 430 -6.45 8.93 -13.45
N LEU A 431 -5.88 9.01 -14.62
CA LEU A 431 -4.51 9.45 -14.84
C LEU A 431 -4.53 10.82 -15.49
N VAL A 432 -4.11 11.83 -14.75
CA VAL A 432 -4.11 13.23 -15.20
C VAL A 432 -2.73 13.69 -15.64
N ASN A 433 -2.67 14.89 -16.23
CA ASN A 433 -1.43 15.54 -16.64
C ASN A 433 -0.63 14.75 -17.68
N CYS A 434 -1.33 14.11 -18.63
CA CYS A 434 -0.72 13.45 -19.78
C CYS A 434 -0.24 14.53 -20.75
N THR A 435 1.03 14.89 -20.71
CA THR A 435 1.64 16.01 -21.45
C THR A 435 2.65 15.53 -22.49
N ASP A 436 3.08 16.41 -23.39
CA ASP A 436 4.15 16.08 -24.34
C ASP A 436 5.40 15.54 -23.66
N GLY A 437 5.95 14.45 -24.22
CA GLY A 437 7.14 13.76 -23.70
C GLY A 437 6.91 12.93 -22.43
N SER A 438 5.66 12.81 -21.97
CA SER A 438 5.36 11.96 -20.82
C SER A 438 5.08 10.51 -21.22
N VAL A 439 5.20 9.59 -20.27
CA VAL A 439 4.95 8.17 -20.43
C VAL A 439 4.11 7.68 -19.25
N ALA A 440 3.11 6.85 -19.52
CA ALA A 440 2.37 6.08 -18.53
C ALA A 440 2.49 4.59 -18.83
N GLY A 441 2.56 3.74 -17.80
CA GLY A 441 2.70 2.31 -18.00
C GLY A 441 2.06 1.45 -16.92
N TRP A 442 1.60 0.30 -17.33
CA TRP A 442 0.96 -0.73 -16.52
C TRP A 442 1.76 -2.02 -16.62
N LYS A 443 2.27 -2.51 -15.53
CA LYS A 443 3.06 -3.74 -15.44
C LYS A 443 2.28 -4.75 -14.60
N TYR A 444 1.79 -5.84 -15.11
CA TYR A 444 1.87 -6.42 -16.45
C TYR A 444 0.48 -6.90 -16.90
N PHE A 445 0.28 -7.03 -18.20
CA PHE A 445 -0.88 -7.71 -18.76
C PHE A 445 -0.51 -9.13 -19.20
N ASN A 446 -1.47 -10.07 -19.11
CA ASN A 446 -1.33 -11.43 -19.65
C ASN A 446 -1.75 -11.47 -21.14
N PHE A 447 -0.83 -11.12 -22.02
CA PHE A 447 -1.10 -11.11 -23.45
C PHE A 447 -1.14 -12.51 -24.08
N SER A 448 -0.90 -13.59 -23.33
CA SER A 448 -1.25 -14.93 -23.84
C SER A 448 -2.74 -15.07 -24.12
N LYS A 449 -3.59 -14.31 -23.44
CA LYS A 449 -5.05 -14.28 -23.67
C LYS A 449 -5.44 -13.61 -24.99
N THR A 450 -4.58 -12.75 -25.56
CA THR A 450 -4.80 -12.08 -26.86
C THR A 450 -4.10 -12.77 -28.03
N ALA A 451 -3.22 -13.75 -27.75
CA ALA A 451 -2.41 -14.39 -28.76
C ALA A 451 -3.27 -15.11 -29.83
N GLY A 452 -2.98 -14.84 -31.10
CA GLY A 452 -3.67 -15.43 -32.24
C GLY A 452 -5.08 -14.90 -32.52
N LYS A 453 -5.59 -13.97 -31.70
CA LYS A 453 -6.91 -13.36 -31.90
C LYS A 453 -6.85 -12.33 -33.04
N ARG A 454 -7.99 -12.11 -33.73
CA ARG A 454 -8.12 -11.16 -34.84
C ARG A 454 -9.03 -10.01 -34.47
N GLY A 455 -8.87 -8.86 -35.12
CA GLY A 455 -9.70 -7.69 -34.90
C GLY A 455 -9.51 -7.04 -33.55
N LEU A 456 -8.39 -7.32 -32.87
CA LEU A 456 -8.09 -6.79 -31.54
C LEU A 456 -8.10 -5.26 -31.54
N LYS A 457 -8.85 -4.71 -30.60
CA LYS A 457 -8.94 -3.28 -30.33
C LYS A 457 -8.64 -3.01 -28.86
N LEU A 458 -8.02 -1.89 -28.59
CA LEU A 458 -7.93 -1.30 -27.26
C LEU A 458 -8.97 -0.18 -27.17
N LEU A 459 -9.85 -0.28 -26.20
CA LEU A 459 -10.80 0.76 -25.82
C LEU A 459 -10.16 1.62 -24.75
N VAL A 460 -10.08 2.91 -24.97
CA VAL A 460 -9.57 3.89 -24.02
C VAL A 460 -10.67 4.91 -23.74
N GLU A 461 -11.15 4.96 -22.50
CA GLU A 461 -12.00 6.06 -22.05
C GLU A 461 -11.11 7.21 -21.58
N LEU A 462 -11.34 8.40 -22.10
CA LEU A 462 -10.57 9.61 -21.79
C LEU A 462 -11.44 10.88 -21.86
N GLU A 463 -10.97 11.93 -21.21
CA GLU A 463 -11.44 13.29 -21.44
C GLU A 463 -10.36 14.05 -22.22
N PRO A 464 -10.71 14.68 -23.36
CA PRO A 464 -9.79 15.52 -24.10
C PRO A 464 -9.27 16.68 -23.24
N GLY A 465 -8.01 17.01 -23.40
CA GLY A 465 -7.38 18.15 -22.73
C GLY A 465 -7.42 19.44 -23.56
N ASP A 466 -6.49 20.33 -23.25
CA ASP A 466 -6.45 21.67 -23.83
C ASP A 466 -5.75 21.74 -25.19
N VAL A 467 -5.05 20.67 -25.59
CA VAL A 467 -4.19 20.65 -26.77
C VAL A 467 -4.30 19.36 -27.55
N ASP A 468 -4.06 19.46 -28.84
CA ASP A 468 -3.97 18.28 -29.69
C ASP A 468 -2.72 17.48 -29.39
N GLY A 469 -2.86 16.15 -29.48
CA GLY A 469 -1.73 15.24 -29.25
C GLY A 469 -1.93 13.88 -29.90
N VAL A 470 -0.85 13.12 -29.91
CA VAL A 470 -0.82 11.73 -30.35
C VAL A 470 -0.41 10.87 -29.15
N VAL A 471 -1.12 9.76 -28.97
CA VAL A 471 -0.80 8.74 -27.97
C VAL A 471 -0.39 7.47 -28.70
N ASP A 472 0.84 7.07 -28.53
CA ASP A 472 1.35 5.82 -29.06
C ASP A 472 1.26 4.71 -27.99
N VAL A 473 0.80 3.55 -28.41
CA VAL A 473 0.61 2.36 -27.56
C VAL A 473 1.75 1.39 -27.82
N TRP A 474 2.47 1.07 -26.75
CA TRP A 474 3.64 0.21 -26.77
C TRP A 474 3.49 -0.98 -25.82
N VAL A 475 4.13 -2.09 -26.16
CA VAL A 475 4.32 -3.23 -25.25
C VAL A 475 5.80 -3.52 -25.03
N LYS A 476 6.13 -4.19 -23.93
CA LYS A 476 7.48 -4.50 -23.43
C LYS A 476 8.22 -3.29 -22.88
N ARG A 477 8.45 -2.25 -23.70
CA ARG A 477 9.15 -1.01 -23.33
C ARG A 477 8.47 0.19 -24.00
N PRO A 478 8.67 1.41 -23.49
CA PRO A 478 7.97 2.59 -23.99
C PRO A 478 8.54 3.16 -25.30
N ALA A 479 9.60 2.59 -25.85
CA ALA A 479 10.23 3.07 -27.07
C ALA A 479 10.95 1.93 -27.83
N ALA A 480 11.07 2.08 -29.16
CA ALA A 480 11.73 1.07 -30.00
C ALA A 480 13.22 0.88 -29.65
N ASN A 481 13.93 1.97 -29.36
CA ASN A 481 15.33 1.91 -28.95
C ASN A 481 15.56 1.29 -27.56
N GLU A 482 14.49 1.08 -26.79
CA GLU A 482 14.51 0.34 -25.52
C GLU A 482 14.03 -1.12 -25.70
N GLY A 483 13.70 -1.56 -26.91
CA GLY A 483 13.16 -2.89 -27.20
C GLY A 483 11.63 -2.94 -27.15
N GLY A 484 10.97 -1.80 -27.18
CA GLY A 484 9.50 -1.69 -27.26
C GLY A 484 8.95 -2.06 -28.63
N LEU A 485 7.75 -2.62 -28.64
CA LEU A 485 6.95 -2.87 -29.84
C LEU A 485 5.76 -1.92 -29.83
N LYS A 486 5.68 -1.02 -30.82
CA LYS A 486 4.50 -0.17 -31.03
C LYS A 486 3.37 -1.02 -31.61
N VAL A 487 2.24 -1.07 -30.91
CA VAL A 487 1.09 -1.90 -31.29
C VAL A 487 -0.10 -1.07 -31.76
N GLY A 488 -0.13 0.24 -31.49
CA GLY A 488 -1.20 1.13 -31.90
C GLY A 488 -0.86 2.60 -31.74
N SER A 489 -1.75 3.45 -32.20
CA SER A 489 -1.64 4.90 -32.03
C SER A 489 -3.02 5.54 -32.20
N PHE A 490 -3.29 6.62 -31.48
CA PHE A 490 -4.52 7.40 -31.63
C PHE A 490 -4.25 8.89 -31.42
N ARG A 491 -5.15 9.70 -31.95
CA ARG A 491 -5.10 11.16 -31.80
C ARG A 491 -6.14 11.60 -30.78
N VAL A 492 -5.78 12.57 -29.96
CA VAL A 492 -6.70 13.36 -29.15
C VAL A 492 -6.65 14.78 -29.67
N THR A 493 -7.79 15.35 -30.01
CA THR A 493 -7.88 16.72 -30.48
C THR A 493 -8.78 17.53 -29.57
N ARG A 494 -8.48 18.80 -29.39
CA ARG A 494 -9.28 19.74 -28.58
C ARG A 494 -10.69 19.95 -29.13
N ASP A 495 -10.91 19.59 -30.42
CA ASP A 495 -12.22 19.68 -31.10
C ASP A 495 -13.10 18.44 -30.83
N MET A 496 -12.58 17.43 -30.16
CA MET A 496 -13.41 16.31 -29.67
C MET A 496 -14.49 16.85 -28.74
N PRO A 497 -15.68 16.20 -28.68
CA PRO A 497 -16.70 16.59 -27.74
C PRO A 497 -16.14 16.60 -26.32
N GLY A 498 -16.52 17.59 -25.50
CA GLY A 498 -16.13 17.64 -24.10
C GLY A 498 -16.71 16.48 -23.30
N GLY A 499 -16.11 16.18 -22.16
CA GLY A 499 -16.49 15.08 -21.27
C GLY A 499 -15.89 13.73 -21.71
N LEU A 500 -16.43 12.66 -21.19
CA LEU A 500 -15.89 11.32 -21.37
C LEU A 500 -16.12 10.81 -22.79
N GLN A 501 -15.03 10.44 -23.45
CA GLN A 501 -15.00 9.88 -24.79
C GLN A 501 -14.40 8.48 -24.77
N THR A 502 -14.87 7.60 -25.67
CA THR A 502 -14.25 6.29 -25.91
C THR A 502 -13.52 6.30 -27.25
N VAL A 503 -12.24 6.02 -27.23
CA VAL A 503 -11.41 5.85 -28.42
C VAL A 503 -11.15 4.37 -28.65
N GLU A 504 -11.44 3.88 -29.86
CA GLU A 504 -11.10 2.51 -30.28
C GLU A 504 -9.79 2.54 -31.06
N VAL A 505 -8.80 1.79 -30.61
CA VAL A 505 -7.47 1.72 -31.20
C VAL A 505 -7.25 0.33 -31.78
N PRO A 506 -7.13 0.15 -33.11
CA PRO A 506 -6.71 -1.13 -33.67
C PRO A 506 -5.30 -1.51 -33.17
N ILE A 507 -5.15 -2.73 -32.67
CA ILE A 507 -3.90 -3.22 -32.07
C ILE A 507 -3.58 -4.66 -32.53
N GLU A 508 -3.80 -4.97 -33.78
CA GLU A 508 -3.65 -6.33 -34.32
C GLU A 508 -2.25 -6.93 -34.12
N ALA A 509 -1.20 -6.08 -34.11
CA ALA A 509 0.16 -6.51 -33.81
C ALA A 509 0.30 -7.18 -32.43
N LEU A 510 -0.63 -6.91 -31.50
CA LEU A 510 -0.67 -7.52 -30.18
C LEU A 510 -0.92 -9.04 -30.24
N ALA A 511 -1.59 -9.54 -31.29
CA ALA A 511 -1.84 -10.98 -31.46
C ALA A 511 -0.56 -11.84 -31.55
N ALA A 512 0.58 -11.22 -31.89
CA ALA A 512 1.89 -11.88 -31.89
C ALA A 512 2.60 -11.86 -30.54
N VAL A 513 2.12 -11.06 -29.59
CA VAL A 513 2.71 -10.93 -28.25
C VAL A 513 2.20 -12.05 -27.36
N LYS A 514 3.11 -12.68 -26.63
CA LYS A 514 2.80 -13.78 -25.71
C LYS A 514 3.38 -13.50 -24.33
N GLY A 515 2.75 -14.10 -23.33
CA GLY A 515 3.22 -14.01 -21.96
C GLY A 515 2.79 -12.74 -21.24
N ARG A 516 3.50 -12.47 -20.17
CA ARG A 516 3.25 -11.33 -19.29
C ARG A 516 4.16 -10.17 -19.71
N GLU A 517 3.56 -9.13 -20.26
CA GLU A 517 4.29 -7.96 -20.76
C GLU A 517 3.67 -6.65 -20.28
N ALA A 518 4.49 -5.60 -20.17
CA ALA A 518 4.03 -4.28 -19.83
C ALA A 518 3.38 -3.56 -21.01
N LEU A 519 2.38 -2.73 -20.71
CA LEU A 519 1.73 -1.81 -21.64
C LEU A 519 2.17 -0.39 -21.29
N TYR A 520 2.50 0.41 -22.31
CA TYR A 520 2.87 1.81 -22.13
C TYR A 520 2.13 2.71 -23.13
N PHE A 521 1.81 3.92 -22.66
CA PHE A 521 1.38 5.03 -23.50
C PHE A 521 2.45 6.11 -23.46
N THR A 522 2.85 6.59 -24.65
CA THR A 522 3.71 7.75 -24.79
C THR A 522 2.92 8.88 -25.44
N PHE A 523 3.10 10.08 -24.91
CA PHE A 523 2.31 11.24 -25.30
C PHE A 523 3.19 12.25 -26.05
N SER A 524 2.70 12.75 -27.17
CA SER A 524 3.38 13.77 -27.98
C SER A 524 2.44 14.88 -28.41
N SER A 525 2.90 16.12 -28.31
CA SER A 525 2.17 17.31 -28.72
C SER A 525 3.15 18.41 -29.16
N PRO A 526 2.80 19.25 -30.14
CA PRO A 526 3.58 20.44 -30.42
C PRO A 526 3.57 21.46 -29.27
N VAL A 527 2.59 21.37 -28.37
CA VAL A 527 2.43 22.28 -27.22
C VAL A 527 2.97 21.62 -25.95
N LYS A 528 3.97 22.27 -25.35
CA LYS A 528 4.63 21.75 -24.13
C LYS A 528 3.83 22.10 -22.88
N ASN A 529 3.95 21.25 -21.85
CA ASN A 529 3.41 21.49 -20.50
C ASN A 529 1.90 21.75 -20.45
N ARG A 530 1.15 21.24 -21.41
CA ARG A 530 -0.31 21.29 -21.46
C ARG A 530 -0.87 19.88 -21.56
N SER A 531 -2.00 19.63 -20.91
CA SER A 531 -2.64 18.33 -20.90
C SER A 531 -3.23 17.98 -22.26
N ILE A 532 -2.86 16.82 -22.80
CA ILE A 532 -3.44 16.23 -24.00
C ILE A 532 -4.77 15.55 -23.63
N CYS A 533 -4.80 14.83 -22.50
CA CYS A 533 -6.00 14.15 -22.01
C CYS A 533 -5.88 13.79 -20.54
N THR A 534 -7.03 13.42 -19.97
CA THR A 534 -7.16 12.63 -18.73
C THR A 534 -7.61 11.23 -19.10
N LEU A 535 -6.88 10.20 -18.69
CA LEU A 535 -7.24 8.80 -18.97
C LEU A 535 -8.10 8.26 -17.83
N HIS A 536 -9.21 7.61 -18.16
CA HIS A 536 -10.15 7.03 -17.22
C HIS A 536 -10.01 5.52 -17.12
N THR A 537 -10.21 4.81 -18.22
CA THR A 537 -10.14 3.35 -18.22
C THR A 537 -9.50 2.82 -19.51
N LEU A 538 -9.09 1.57 -19.44
CA LEU A 538 -8.60 0.82 -20.59
C LEU A 538 -9.11 -0.63 -20.55
N ARG A 539 -9.45 -1.16 -21.74
CA ARG A 539 -9.93 -2.52 -21.93
C ARG A 539 -9.65 -2.99 -23.35
N PHE A 540 -9.24 -4.24 -23.48
CA PHE A 540 -9.09 -4.87 -24.78
C PHE A 540 -10.37 -5.60 -25.19
N ARG A 541 -10.64 -5.69 -26.47
CA ARG A 541 -11.72 -6.51 -27.02
C ARG A 541 -11.36 -7.05 -28.41
N GLU A 542 -12.07 -8.09 -28.84
CA GLU A 542 -12.12 -8.60 -30.21
C GLU A 542 -13.14 -7.83 -31.04
#